data_b0ee1c9526486e3fbeabb39ec74eeb65
#
_entry.id   b0ee1c9526486e3fbeabb39ec74eeb65
#
_cell.length_a   1.000
_cell.length_b   1.000
_cell.length_c   1.000
_cell.angle_alpha   90.00
_cell.angle_beta   90.00
_cell.angle_gamma   90.00
#
_symmetry.space_group_name_H-M   'P 1'
#
loop_
_entity.id
_entity.type
_entity.pdbx_description
1 polymer ?
#
loop_
_entity_poly.entity_id
_entity_poly.type
_entity_poly.pdbx_seq_one_letter_code
_entity_poly.pdbx_strand_id
1 'polypeptide(L)'
;VSNCCGYLRWICFSGNLIYLVDVPISSMNPRNYSETAQLVSAWGPSAFVMAAIFYVSGLSSVPVPSALPDVGVHAVAYAVLGASLLRGFADAQWSQVTIRNAWWAVLLAVVYGATDEWHQSFVPGRTPELRDLFADAVGSAFGASVVWLWGIVLIDR
;
A
#
# COMPACT_ATOMS: atom_id res chain seq x y z
N VAL A 1 -31.75 -27.47 -19.19
CA VAL A 1 -31.01 -26.56 -18.29
C VAL A 1 -29.66 -27.20 -18.07
N SER A 2 -28.66 -26.81 -18.89
CA SER A 2 -27.30 -27.33 -18.85
C SER A 2 -26.52 -26.63 -17.73
N ASN A 3 -26.26 -27.39 -16.64
CA ASN A 3 -25.34 -26.97 -15.59
C ASN A 3 -23.91 -27.00 -16.14
N CYS A 4 -23.38 -25.85 -16.53
CA CYS A 4 -21.93 -25.66 -16.74
C CYS A 4 -21.24 -25.60 -15.37
N CYS A 5 -20.96 -26.75 -14.74
CA CYS A 5 -20.06 -26.82 -13.61
C CYS A 5 -18.62 -26.61 -14.11
N GLY A 6 -18.11 -25.39 -13.98
CA GLY A 6 -16.70 -25.13 -14.19
C GLY A 6 -15.86 -25.66 -13.03
N TYR A 7 -14.71 -26.25 -13.33
CA TYR A 7 -13.69 -26.67 -12.36
C TYR A 7 -12.43 -25.82 -12.56
N LEU A 8 -11.82 -25.38 -11.46
CA LEU A 8 -10.49 -24.77 -11.47
C LEU A 8 -9.47 -25.88 -11.13
N ARG A 9 -8.49 -26.05 -12.00
CA ARG A 9 -7.45 -27.06 -11.83
C ARG A 9 -6.22 -26.45 -11.19
N TRP A 10 -5.88 -26.90 -9.99
CA TRP A 10 -4.69 -26.48 -9.26
C TRP A 10 -3.61 -27.55 -9.32
N ILE A 11 -2.36 -27.10 -9.49
CA ILE A 11 -1.19 -27.97 -9.39
C ILE A 11 -0.70 -27.89 -7.94
N CYS A 12 -0.83 -28.99 -7.20
CA CYS A 12 -0.28 -29.09 -5.83
C CYS A 12 1.00 -29.92 -5.86
N PHE A 13 2.04 -29.42 -5.20
CA PHE A 13 3.30 -30.13 -5.00
C PHE A 13 3.32 -30.70 -3.58
N SER A 14 3.41 -32.02 -3.44
CA SER A 14 3.63 -32.70 -2.16
C SER A 14 4.72 -33.75 -2.32
N GLY A 15 5.88 -33.49 -1.73
CA GLY A 15 7.05 -34.32 -1.93
C GLY A 15 7.51 -34.33 -3.40
N ASN A 16 7.77 -35.53 -3.96
CA ASN A 16 8.20 -35.71 -5.35
C ASN A 16 7.05 -35.98 -6.33
N LEU A 17 5.82 -35.75 -5.93
CA LEU A 17 4.62 -36.01 -6.75
C LEU A 17 3.84 -34.72 -7.01
N ILE A 18 3.42 -34.59 -8.28
CA ILE A 18 2.55 -33.50 -8.74
C ILE A 18 1.12 -34.04 -8.78
N TYR A 19 0.22 -33.39 -8.05
CA TYR A 19 -1.20 -33.71 -8.06
C TYR A 19 -1.97 -32.61 -8.77
N LEU A 20 -2.87 -33.01 -9.65
CA LEU A 20 -3.88 -32.12 -10.22
C LEU A 20 -5.15 -32.26 -9.40
N VAL A 21 -5.53 -31.20 -8.74
CA VAL A 21 -6.76 -31.15 -7.92
C VAL A 21 -7.79 -30.32 -8.67
N ASP A 22 -8.87 -30.97 -9.06
CA ASP A 22 -10.02 -30.29 -9.66
C ASP A 22 -10.94 -29.77 -8.54
N VAL A 23 -10.91 -28.45 -8.33
CA VAL A 23 -11.78 -27.81 -7.34
C VAL A 23 -13.02 -27.29 -8.07
N PRO A 24 -14.23 -27.74 -7.69
CA PRO A 24 -15.44 -27.22 -8.31
C PRO A 24 -15.60 -25.73 -7.97
N ILE A 25 -15.86 -24.91 -8.98
CA ILE A 25 -16.07 -23.46 -8.80
C ILE A 25 -17.26 -23.20 -7.84
N SER A 26 -18.21 -24.11 -7.77
CA SER A 26 -19.34 -24.05 -6.84
C SER A 26 -18.95 -24.21 -5.36
N SER A 27 -17.75 -24.74 -5.06
CA SER A 27 -17.23 -24.81 -3.68
C SER A 27 -16.51 -23.55 -3.24
N MET A 28 -16.19 -22.64 -4.15
CA MET A 28 -15.66 -21.31 -3.85
C MET A 28 -16.83 -20.46 -3.34
N ASN A 29 -16.83 -20.16 -2.04
CA ASN A 29 -17.81 -19.27 -1.46
C ASN A 29 -17.65 -17.87 -2.12
N PRO A 30 -18.64 -17.37 -2.88
CA PRO A 30 -18.54 -16.08 -3.55
C PRO A 30 -18.31 -14.92 -2.56
N ARG A 31 -18.68 -15.10 -1.29
CA ARG A 31 -18.38 -14.14 -0.22
C ARG A 31 -16.88 -14.00 0.03
N ASN A 32 -16.15 -15.12 0.12
CA ASN A 32 -14.70 -15.07 0.38
C ASN A 32 -13.94 -14.43 -0.79
N TYR A 33 -14.38 -14.65 -2.02
CA TYR A 33 -13.78 -14.00 -3.20
C TYR A 33 -14.03 -12.48 -3.18
N SER A 34 -15.24 -12.05 -2.82
CA SER A 34 -15.55 -10.62 -2.74
C SER A 34 -14.78 -9.91 -1.61
N GLU A 35 -14.62 -10.53 -0.45
CA GLU A 35 -13.86 -10.02 0.68
C GLU A 35 -12.36 -9.89 0.34
N THR A 36 -11.77 -10.92 -0.27
CA THR A 36 -10.37 -10.87 -0.70
C THR A 36 -10.14 -9.80 -1.76
N ALA A 37 -11.03 -9.68 -2.75
CA ALA A 37 -10.93 -8.65 -3.78
C ALA A 37 -11.07 -7.24 -3.18
N GLN A 38 -11.92 -7.06 -2.18
CA GLN A 38 -12.08 -5.79 -1.47
C GLN A 38 -10.81 -5.45 -0.67
N LEU A 39 -10.24 -6.39 0.07
CA LEU A 39 -8.99 -6.20 0.80
C LEU A 39 -7.84 -5.83 -0.14
N VAL A 40 -7.68 -6.54 -1.25
CA VAL A 40 -6.65 -6.24 -2.26
C VAL A 40 -6.89 -4.87 -2.89
N SER A 41 -8.13 -4.51 -3.19
CA SER A 41 -8.46 -3.19 -3.72
C SER A 41 -8.16 -2.07 -2.71
N ALA A 42 -8.43 -2.29 -1.43
CA ALA A 42 -8.22 -1.30 -0.38
C ALA A 42 -6.72 -1.11 -0.05
N TRP A 43 -5.99 -2.20 0.20
CA TRP A 43 -4.62 -2.18 0.73
C TRP A 43 -3.53 -2.42 -0.32
N GLY A 44 -3.87 -2.96 -1.50
CA GLY A 44 -2.91 -3.23 -2.58
C GLY A 44 -2.10 -2.01 -2.98
N PRO A 45 -2.70 -0.82 -3.20
CA PRO A 45 -1.95 0.40 -3.50
C PRO A 45 -0.93 0.76 -2.43
N SER A 46 -1.31 0.67 -1.14
CA SER A 46 -0.39 0.96 -0.02
C SER A 46 0.77 -0.03 0.04
N ALA A 47 0.48 -1.32 -0.10
CA ALA A 47 1.50 -2.36 -0.11
C ALA A 47 2.49 -2.18 -1.29
N PHE A 48 1.98 -1.80 -2.45
CA PHE A 48 2.82 -1.50 -3.62
C PHE A 48 3.71 -0.29 -3.37
N VAL A 49 3.17 0.80 -2.83
CA VAL A 49 3.95 2.02 -2.53
C VAL A 49 5.02 1.72 -1.47
N MET A 50 4.67 1.01 -0.39
CA MET A 50 5.64 0.59 0.63
C MET A 50 6.76 -0.27 0.03
N ALA A 51 6.43 -1.25 -0.80
CA ALA A 51 7.43 -2.07 -1.48
C ALA A 51 8.34 -1.25 -2.41
N ALA A 52 7.78 -0.27 -3.12
CA ALA A 52 8.54 0.63 -3.99
C ALA A 52 9.50 1.52 -3.18
N ILE A 53 9.03 2.12 -2.07
CA ILE A 53 9.87 2.90 -1.16
C ILE A 53 11.01 2.03 -0.63
N PHE A 54 10.72 0.85 -0.11
CA PHE A 54 11.73 -0.08 0.42
C PHE A 54 12.79 -0.45 -0.63
N TYR A 55 12.35 -0.71 -1.85
CA TYR A 55 13.27 -1.04 -2.96
C TYR A 55 14.18 0.14 -3.29
N VAL A 56 13.62 1.34 -3.41
CA VAL A 56 14.38 2.55 -3.78
C VAL A 56 15.31 2.98 -2.65
N SER A 57 14.87 2.90 -1.40
CA SER A 57 15.69 3.25 -0.23
C SER A 57 16.87 2.28 -0.04
N GLY A 58 16.77 1.04 -0.52
CA GLY A 58 17.84 0.06 -0.54
C GLY A 58 18.94 0.33 -1.59
N LEU A 59 18.76 1.29 -2.49
CA LEU A 59 19.75 1.62 -3.51
C LEU A 59 20.81 2.57 -2.96
N SER A 60 22.10 2.26 -3.17
CA SER A 60 23.23 3.11 -2.78
C SER A 60 23.26 4.47 -3.51
N SER A 61 22.64 4.55 -4.67
CA SER A 61 22.43 5.79 -5.43
C SER A 61 21.09 5.73 -6.14
N VAL A 62 20.24 6.71 -5.85
CA VAL A 62 18.96 6.83 -6.55
C VAL A 62 19.17 7.74 -7.76
N PRO A 63 18.76 7.33 -8.96
CA PRO A 63 18.84 8.16 -10.16
C PRO A 63 17.76 9.26 -10.13
N VAL A 64 17.90 10.19 -9.19
CA VAL A 64 17.01 11.36 -9.08
C VAL A 64 17.63 12.51 -9.86
N PRO A 65 16.84 13.31 -10.61
CA PRO A 65 17.35 14.53 -11.20
C PRO A 65 18.01 15.42 -10.14
N SER A 66 19.22 15.90 -10.39
CA SER A 66 20.02 16.73 -9.47
C SER A 66 19.32 18.02 -9.00
N ALA A 67 18.19 18.35 -9.62
CA ALA A 67 17.35 19.49 -9.27
C ALA A 67 16.38 19.22 -8.09
N LEU A 68 16.17 17.95 -7.70
CA LEU A 68 15.28 17.60 -6.59
C LEU A 68 16.12 17.28 -5.34
N PRO A 69 15.94 18.03 -4.25
CA PRO A 69 16.56 17.67 -2.98
C PRO A 69 15.98 16.36 -2.45
N ASP A 70 16.77 15.56 -1.76
CA ASP A 70 16.37 14.24 -1.21
C ASP A 70 15.10 14.35 -0.35
N VAL A 71 15.03 15.35 0.50
CA VAL A 71 13.83 15.73 1.28
C VAL A 71 12.56 15.84 0.42
N GLY A 72 12.67 16.38 -0.80
CA GLY A 72 11.53 16.51 -1.71
C GLY A 72 11.04 15.15 -2.23
N VAL A 73 11.95 14.23 -2.47
CA VAL A 73 11.62 12.85 -2.90
C VAL A 73 10.87 12.13 -1.78
N HIS A 74 11.36 12.21 -0.53
CA HIS A 74 10.69 11.68 0.65
C HIS A 74 9.28 12.26 0.79
N ALA A 75 9.14 13.58 0.79
CA ALA A 75 7.83 14.23 0.92
C ALA A 75 6.82 13.76 -0.13
N VAL A 76 7.23 13.63 -1.40
CA VAL A 76 6.33 13.17 -2.48
C VAL A 76 5.98 11.68 -2.32
N ALA A 77 6.97 10.82 -2.05
CA ALA A 77 6.74 9.39 -1.88
C ALA A 77 5.77 9.13 -0.71
N TYR A 78 5.98 9.82 0.41
CA TYR A 78 5.13 9.68 1.59
C TYR A 78 3.77 10.39 1.46
N ALA A 79 3.64 11.40 0.60
CA ALA A 79 2.33 11.94 0.26
C ALA A 79 1.47 10.89 -0.48
N VAL A 80 2.06 10.16 -1.42
CA VAL A 80 1.38 9.05 -2.11
C VAL A 80 1.07 7.92 -1.12
N LEU A 81 1.99 7.61 -0.19
CA LEU A 81 1.77 6.61 0.84
C LEU A 81 0.62 7.00 1.77
N GLY A 82 0.61 8.22 2.30
CA GLY A 82 -0.46 8.71 3.18
C GLY A 82 -1.83 8.69 2.53
N ALA A 83 -1.91 9.10 1.26
CA ALA A 83 -3.14 9.03 0.47
C ALA A 83 -3.62 7.58 0.28
N SER A 84 -2.70 6.66 -0.06
CA SER A 84 -3.04 5.25 -0.27
C SER A 84 -3.42 4.52 1.02
N LEU A 85 -2.77 4.84 2.14
CA LEU A 85 -3.11 4.30 3.45
C LEU A 85 -4.48 4.78 3.91
N LEU A 86 -4.82 6.07 3.73
CA LEU A 86 -6.16 6.56 4.05
C LEU A 86 -7.24 5.82 3.24
N ARG A 87 -6.98 5.57 1.96
CA ARG A 87 -7.86 4.74 1.13
C ARG A 87 -8.02 3.32 1.71
N GLY A 88 -6.93 2.72 2.20
CA GLY A 88 -6.94 1.42 2.87
C GLY A 88 -7.80 1.42 4.13
N PHE A 89 -7.58 2.38 5.04
CA PHE A 89 -8.36 2.54 6.27
C PHE A 89 -9.84 2.89 6.03
N ALA A 90 -10.17 3.42 4.86
CA ALA A 90 -11.53 3.68 4.43
C ALA A 90 -12.15 2.54 3.59
N ASP A 91 -11.55 1.35 3.60
CA ASP A 91 -12.01 0.18 2.82
C ASP A 91 -12.28 0.49 1.34
N ALA A 92 -11.51 1.41 0.77
CA ALA A 92 -11.67 1.96 -0.57
C ALA A 92 -13.04 2.62 -0.84
N GLN A 93 -13.75 3.06 0.21
CA GLN A 93 -15.07 3.69 0.14
C GLN A 93 -15.01 5.15 0.60
N TRP A 94 -15.50 6.08 -0.24
CA TRP A 94 -15.51 7.51 0.09
C TRP A 94 -16.33 7.83 1.35
N SER A 95 -17.41 7.12 1.59
CA SER A 95 -18.26 7.28 2.77
C SER A 95 -17.57 6.90 4.09
N GLN A 96 -16.46 6.16 4.03
CA GLN A 96 -15.68 5.76 5.19
C GLN A 96 -14.43 6.64 5.40
N VAL A 97 -14.21 7.65 4.56
CA VAL A 97 -13.09 8.60 4.72
C VAL A 97 -13.37 9.55 5.87
N THR A 98 -12.70 9.34 7.00
CA THR A 98 -12.86 10.11 8.23
C THR A 98 -11.54 10.72 8.68
N ILE A 99 -11.60 11.76 9.48
CA ILE A 99 -10.41 12.37 10.11
C ILE A 99 -9.67 11.35 10.99
N ARG A 100 -10.38 10.44 11.64
CA ARG A 100 -9.78 9.36 12.44
C ARG A 100 -8.94 8.43 11.56
N ASN A 101 -9.45 8.05 10.39
CA ASN A 101 -8.73 7.20 9.44
C ASN A 101 -7.51 7.94 8.87
N ALA A 102 -7.62 9.26 8.64
CA ALA A 102 -6.49 10.08 8.22
C ALA A 102 -5.37 10.10 9.29
N TRP A 103 -5.70 10.21 10.57
CA TRP A 103 -4.72 10.12 11.65
C TRP A 103 -4.01 8.77 11.69
N TRP A 104 -4.74 7.65 11.53
CA TRP A 104 -4.12 6.32 11.48
C TRP A 104 -3.23 6.14 10.24
N ALA A 105 -3.63 6.69 9.09
CA ALA A 105 -2.83 6.67 7.88
C ALA A 105 -1.50 7.40 8.06
N VAL A 106 -1.53 8.62 8.63
CA VAL A 106 -0.32 9.40 8.92
C VAL A 106 0.57 8.69 9.94
N LEU A 107 -0.02 8.20 11.04
CA LEU A 107 0.74 7.49 12.06
C LEU A 107 1.48 6.26 11.49
N LEU A 108 0.77 5.45 10.70
CA LEU A 108 1.37 4.28 10.07
C LEU A 108 2.47 4.67 9.07
N ALA A 109 2.26 5.74 8.28
CA ALA A 109 3.28 6.25 7.37
C ALA A 109 4.55 6.72 8.12
N VAL A 110 4.40 7.45 9.23
CA VAL A 110 5.55 7.91 10.05
C VAL A 110 6.29 6.73 10.68
N VAL A 111 5.58 5.73 11.20
CA VAL A 111 6.20 4.51 11.73
C VAL A 111 6.96 3.78 10.62
N TYR A 112 6.38 3.71 9.43
CA TYR A 112 7.06 3.11 8.28
C TYR A 112 8.29 3.92 7.88
N GLY A 113 8.23 5.27 7.86
CA GLY A 113 9.37 6.15 7.63
C GLY A 113 10.52 5.90 8.61
N ALA A 114 10.21 5.75 9.89
CA ALA A 114 11.22 5.41 10.90
C ALA A 114 11.89 4.04 10.63
N THR A 115 11.12 3.05 10.13
CA THR A 115 11.70 1.75 9.72
C THR A 115 12.52 1.86 8.44
N ASP A 116 12.14 2.74 7.54
CA ASP A 116 12.88 3.02 6.31
C ASP A 116 14.22 3.69 6.60
N GLU A 117 14.26 4.72 7.45
CA GLU A 117 15.49 5.36 7.92
C GLU A 117 16.41 4.36 8.62
N TRP A 118 15.84 3.49 9.46
CA TRP A 118 16.60 2.41 10.07
C TRP A 118 17.17 1.44 9.02
N HIS A 119 16.40 1.07 8.00
CA HIS A 119 16.88 0.25 6.88
C HIS A 119 18.01 0.92 6.12
N GLN A 120 17.89 2.21 5.82
CA GLN A 120 18.90 3.00 5.12
C GLN A 120 20.24 3.05 5.87
N SER A 121 20.24 2.94 7.21
CA SER A 121 21.48 2.91 8.00
C SER A 121 22.40 1.72 7.67
N PHE A 122 21.87 0.67 7.04
CA PHE A 122 22.64 -0.49 6.59
C PHE A 122 23.04 -0.42 5.10
N VAL A 123 22.60 0.62 4.37
CA VAL A 123 22.88 0.77 2.94
C VAL A 123 24.15 1.59 2.75
N PRO A 124 25.19 1.05 2.08
CA PRO A 124 26.43 1.79 1.83
C PRO A 124 26.18 3.11 1.08
N GLY A 125 26.70 4.22 1.63
CA GLY A 125 26.57 5.55 1.04
C GLY A 125 25.27 6.29 1.42
N ARG A 126 24.43 5.70 2.28
CA ARG A 126 23.26 6.36 2.87
C ARG A 126 23.52 6.74 4.33
N THR A 127 22.96 7.86 4.75
CA THR A 127 22.96 8.32 6.14
C THR A 127 21.53 8.63 6.54
N PRO A 128 20.98 7.97 7.61
CA PRO A 128 19.64 8.29 8.08
C PRO A 128 19.59 9.72 8.62
N GLU A 129 18.58 10.48 8.22
CA GLU A 129 18.43 11.88 8.61
C GLU A 129 17.03 12.14 9.20
N LEU A 130 16.98 12.75 10.39
CA LEU A 130 15.71 13.16 11.01
C LEU A 130 14.91 14.13 10.12
N ARG A 131 15.59 14.85 9.23
CA ARG A 131 14.99 15.75 8.26
C ARG A 131 14.11 14.99 7.27
N ASP A 132 14.53 13.79 6.86
CA ASP A 132 13.80 12.95 5.91
C ASP A 132 12.57 12.33 6.60
N LEU A 133 12.71 11.88 7.85
CA LEU A 133 11.56 11.46 8.66
C LEU A 133 10.53 12.60 8.85
N PHE A 134 10.99 13.84 9.01
CA PHE A 134 10.09 15.00 9.07
C PHE A 134 9.38 15.24 7.72
N ALA A 135 10.10 15.09 6.61
CA ALA A 135 9.51 15.18 5.27
C ALA A 135 8.46 14.09 5.02
N ASP A 136 8.71 12.87 5.51
CA ASP A 136 7.76 11.74 5.46
C ASP A 136 6.47 12.06 6.22
N ALA A 137 6.61 12.63 7.42
CA ALA A 137 5.46 13.03 8.24
C ALA A 137 4.63 14.12 7.56
N VAL A 138 5.29 15.17 7.06
CA VAL A 138 4.61 16.28 6.36
C VAL A 138 3.99 15.81 5.05
N GLY A 139 4.73 15.01 4.27
CA GLY A 139 4.24 14.44 3.02
C GLY A 139 3.00 13.58 3.23
N SER A 140 3.06 12.63 4.18
CA SER A 140 1.94 11.75 4.48
C SER A 140 0.71 12.50 4.99
N ALA A 141 0.91 13.51 5.85
CA ALA A 141 -0.17 14.38 6.33
C ALA A 141 -0.80 15.16 5.17
N PHE A 142 -0.01 15.69 4.26
CA PHE A 142 -0.50 16.38 3.07
C PHE A 142 -1.34 15.44 2.18
N GLY A 143 -0.81 14.27 1.81
CA GLY A 143 -1.50 13.30 0.96
C GLY A 143 -2.81 12.81 1.58
N ALA A 144 -2.80 12.48 2.88
CA ALA A 144 -4.00 12.10 3.61
C ALA A 144 -5.02 13.25 3.68
N SER A 145 -4.56 14.50 3.87
CA SER A 145 -5.44 15.67 3.90
C SER A 145 -6.14 15.92 2.56
N VAL A 146 -5.43 15.76 1.44
CA VAL A 146 -6.00 15.91 0.11
C VAL A 146 -7.13 14.91 -0.11
N VAL A 147 -6.90 13.62 0.23
CA VAL A 147 -7.92 12.57 0.09
C VAL A 147 -9.11 12.81 1.04
N TRP A 148 -8.84 13.24 2.28
CA TRP A 148 -9.89 13.52 3.25
C TRP A 148 -10.78 14.70 2.80
N LEU A 149 -10.19 15.80 2.37
CA LEU A 149 -10.94 16.96 1.85
C LEU A 149 -11.74 16.59 0.61
N TRP A 150 -11.15 15.81 -0.30
CA TRP A 150 -11.85 15.32 -1.49
C TRP A 150 -13.04 14.43 -1.13
N GLY A 151 -12.88 13.56 -0.13
CA GLY A 151 -13.95 12.71 0.40
C GLY A 151 -15.14 13.52 0.92
N ILE A 152 -14.89 14.62 1.67
CA ILE A 152 -15.95 15.51 2.14
C ILE A 152 -16.71 16.13 0.96
N VAL A 153 -15.98 16.67 -0.02
CA VAL A 153 -16.60 17.31 -1.21
C VAL A 153 -17.46 16.33 -2.02
N LEU A 154 -17.11 15.04 -2.04
CA LEU A 154 -17.88 14.03 -2.77
C LEU A 154 -19.11 13.53 -2.00
N ILE A 155 -19.09 13.58 -0.66
CA ILE A 155 -20.22 13.14 0.18
C ILE A 155 -21.33 14.20 0.20
N ASP A 156 -20.95 15.49 0.13
CA ASP A 156 -21.89 16.62 0.16
C ASP A 156 -22.59 16.87 -1.20
N ARG A 157 -22.35 16.03 -2.21
CA ARG A 157 -23.02 16.08 -3.53
C ARG A 157 -24.05 14.97 -3.70
#